data_283f4daa821b97e52e4d040b89044a21
#
_entry.id   283f4daa821b97e52e4d040b89044a21
#
_cell.length_a   1.000
_cell.length_b   1.000
_cell.length_c   1.000
_cell.angle_alpha   90.00
_cell.angle_beta   90.00
_cell.angle_gamma   90.00
#
_symmetry.space_group_name_H-M   'P 1'
#
loop_
_entity.id
_entity.type
_entity.pdbx_description
1 polymer ?
#
loop_
_entity_poly.entity_id
_entity_poly.type
_entity_poly.pdbx_seq_one_letter_code
_entity_poly.pdbx_strand_id
1 'polypeptide(L)'
;ETGIRQADFTPVFENQIKQAIDEFAGDDISYAVRSSATAEDLPDASFAGQQETFLNVKGHSNILIKIKEVFASLYNDRAIAYRVHKGFDHSKIALSACVQRMIRSDLGSSGVMFSIDTETGFEGVVLITSGYGLGETIVQGSINPDEFYVSKKLLKDNKPAIISRSLGSKKIKMQFTGSSSDHDQAVQVVEVEEGQQRKFSIDDRHLLELARQALIIEEHYGKPMDMEWAYDGLEKKIYIVQARPETVQARLSGQTMERYQINTHGKLLISGAAIGHRIGSGQCKVVTSAQDMHMINEGDVLVTVMTDPDWEPIMKKASAIVTDSGGRTCHAAIIARELGVPAIVGCEKATEVLTDNQLVTVSCAEGEQGNVYEGELDYKLLETDIGDLPELPVRIMMNVGNPARAMSFAGIPNDGVGLARLEFIINNKIGIHPKALLAFDLLDNELKEKVSALTYAYPSPTEFYRQKIIEGISTIASVFDPKPVIVRCSDFKSNEYANLLGGELYEPHEENPMIGLRGTSRYLAEQFQDCFAMECQALKYVRDEMGLTNVWIMAPFVRTLQE
;
A
#
# COMPACT_ATOMS: atom_id res chain seq x y z
N GLU A 1 -30.71 -12.30 -18.05
CA GLU A 1 -29.43 -12.69 -18.63
C GLU A 1 -29.58 -13.56 -19.89
N THR A 2 -30.31 -14.71 -19.84
CA THR A 2 -30.39 -15.66 -20.95
C THR A 2 -30.85 -15.01 -22.24
N GLY A 3 -31.87 -14.11 -22.21
CA GLY A 3 -32.36 -13.41 -23.38
C GLY A 3 -31.31 -12.52 -24.05
N ILE A 4 -30.41 -11.87 -23.27
CA ILE A 4 -29.31 -11.02 -23.79
C ILE A 4 -28.25 -11.90 -24.46
N ARG A 5 -27.87 -13.01 -23.82
CA ARG A 5 -26.85 -13.92 -24.36
C ARG A 5 -27.30 -14.57 -25.68
N GLN A 6 -28.62 -14.83 -25.84
CA GLN A 6 -29.21 -15.46 -27.02
C GLN A 6 -29.58 -14.46 -28.12
N ALA A 7 -29.68 -13.17 -27.82
CA ALA A 7 -30.02 -12.15 -28.81
C ALA A 7 -28.91 -12.00 -29.86
N ASP A 8 -29.29 -11.85 -31.13
CA ASP A 8 -28.36 -11.57 -32.21
C ASP A 8 -28.13 -10.06 -32.33
N PHE A 9 -26.89 -9.67 -32.57
CA PHE A 9 -26.55 -8.32 -32.98
C PHE A 9 -27.02 -8.07 -34.42
N THR A 10 -27.30 -6.84 -34.76
CA THR A 10 -27.58 -6.50 -36.15
C THR A 10 -26.32 -6.70 -37.02
N PRO A 11 -26.45 -7.13 -38.28
CA PRO A 11 -25.31 -7.30 -39.17
C PRO A 11 -24.46 -6.02 -39.34
N VAL A 12 -25.10 -4.85 -39.23
CA VAL A 12 -24.42 -3.55 -39.30
C VAL A 12 -23.50 -3.37 -38.10
N PHE A 13 -23.98 -3.68 -36.89
CA PHE A 13 -23.20 -3.55 -35.65
C PHE A 13 -22.03 -4.54 -35.63
N GLU A 14 -22.25 -5.79 -36.01
CA GLU A 14 -21.17 -6.78 -36.12
C GLU A 14 -20.10 -6.39 -37.10
N ASN A 15 -20.47 -5.86 -38.27
CA ASN A 15 -19.51 -5.40 -39.28
C ASN A 15 -18.72 -4.18 -38.78
N GLN A 16 -19.35 -3.25 -38.06
CA GLN A 16 -18.66 -2.09 -37.50
C GLN A 16 -17.63 -2.51 -36.45
N ILE A 17 -17.95 -3.44 -35.54
CA ILE A 17 -17.01 -3.99 -34.56
C ILE A 17 -15.86 -4.69 -35.27
N LYS A 18 -16.16 -5.53 -36.27
CA LYS A 18 -15.14 -6.23 -37.04
C LYS A 18 -14.18 -5.25 -37.70
N GLN A 19 -14.72 -4.25 -38.38
CA GLN A 19 -13.89 -3.23 -39.03
C GLN A 19 -13.01 -2.48 -38.02
N ALA A 20 -13.55 -2.10 -36.87
CA ALA A 20 -12.78 -1.42 -35.82
C ALA A 20 -11.63 -2.29 -35.26
N ILE A 21 -11.85 -3.59 -35.10
CA ILE A 21 -10.82 -4.54 -34.67
C ILE A 21 -9.73 -4.69 -35.73
N ASP A 22 -10.14 -4.84 -36.99
CA ASP A 22 -9.21 -4.97 -38.12
C ASP A 22 -8.34 -3.71 -38.31
N GLU A 23 -8.92 -2.51 -38.13
CA GLU A 23 -8.19 -1.24 -38.18
C GLU A 23 -7.21 -1.07 -37.02
N PHE A 24 -7.54 -1.63 -35.83
CA PHE A 24 -6.71 -1.47 -34.63
C PHE A 24 -5.50 -2.37 -34.64
N ALA A 25 -5.59 -3.64 -35.02
CA ALA A 25 -4.44 -4.55 -34.99
C ALA A 25 -4.70 -5.98 -35.53
N GLY A 26 -5.89 -6.31 -35.99
CA GLY A 26 -6.22 -7.64 -36.54
C GLY A 26 -6.46 -8.75 -35.49
N ASP A 27 -6.69 -9.97 -36.01
CA ASP A 27 -7.13 -11.13 -35.23
C ASP A 27 -6.07 -11.75 -34.27
N ASP A 28 -4.78 -11.46 -34.51
CA ASP A 28 -3.69 -12.08 -33.75
C ASP A 28 -3.45 -11.43 -32.36
N ILE A 29 -4.08 -10.31 -32.11
CA ILE A 29 -3.97 -9.58 -30.83
C ILE A 29 -5.05 -10.01 -29.87
N SER A 30 -4.71 -10.09 -28.59
CA SER A 30 -5.68 -10.33 -27.54
C SER A 30 -6.25 -9.03 -26.99
N TYR A 31 -7.51 -9.08 -26.54
CA TYR A 31 -8.26 -7.96 -26.03
C TYR A 31 -8.81 -8.25 -24.63
N ALA A 32 -8.99 -7.20 -23.85
CA ALA A 32 -9.86 -7.19 -22.67
C ALA A 32 -11.23 -6.66 -23.10
N VAL A 33 -12.31 -7.37 -22.74
CA VAL A 33 -13.70 -6.90 -22.92
C VAL A 33 -14.22 -6.55 -21.53
N ARG A 34 -14.41 -5.26 -21.28
CA ARG A 34 -14.69 -4.69 -19.96
C ARG A 34 -16.03 -3.99 -19.95
N SER A 35 -16.72 -4.03 -18.82
CA SER A 35 -17.86 -3.18 -18.55
C SER A 35 -17.47 -1.72 -18.30
N SER A 36 -18.39 -0.80 -18.62
CA SER A 36 -18.37 0.59 -18.18
C SER A 36 -19.80 1.05 -18.00
N ALA A 37 -20.20 1.26 -16.74
CA ALA A 37 -21.57 1.58 -16.38
C ALA A 37 -21.75 3.04 -16.02
N THR A 38 -22.93 3.61 -16.32
CA THR A 38 -23.26 5.01 -15.97
C THR A 38 -23.33 5.28 -14.47
N ALA A 39 -23.42 4.22 -13.65
CA ALA A 39 -23.48 4.29 -12.20
C ALA A 39 -22.18 3.81 -11.51
N GLU A 40 -21.11 3.55 -12.28
CA GLU A 40 -19.89 2.92 -11.75
C GLU A 40 -19.12 3.84 -10.79
N ASP A 41 -19.10 5.15 -11.05
CA ASP A 41 -18.31 6.13 -10.30
C ASP A 41 -19.17 7.29 -9.77
N LEU A 42 -20.26 6.98 -9.11
CA LEU A 42 -21.08 8.01 -8.47
C LEU A 42 -20.46 8.47 -7.15
N PRO A 43 -20.62 9.77 -6.79
CA PRO A 43 -20.08 10.31 -5.55
C PRO A 43 -20.43 9.51 -4.28
N ASP A 44 -21.55 8.81 -4.24
CA ASP A 44 -22.05 8.10 -3.05
C ASP A 44 -22.10 6.58 -3.22
N ALA A 45 -21.57 6.04 -4.32
CA ALA A 45 -21.63 4.62 -4.59
C ALA A 45 -20.54 4.19 -5.59
N SER A 46 -19.70 3.24 -5.19
CA SER A 46 -18.74 2.58 -6.06
C SER A 46 -19.31 1.24 -6.56
N PHE A 47 -19.42 1.07 -7.87
CA PHE A 47 -19.87 -0.17 -8.52
C PHE A 47 -18.67 -1.10 -8.83
N ALA A 48 -17.51 -0.84 -8.24
CA ALA A 48 -16.28 -1.59 -8.51
C ALA A 48 -16.49 -3.11 -8.28
N GLY A 49 -16.11 -3.92 -9.26
CA GLY A 49 -16.16 -5.38 -9.16
C GLY A 49 -17.56 -6.03 -9.29
N GLN A 50 -18.62 -5.25 -9.53
CA GLN A 50 -19.98 -5.80 -9.66
C GLN A 50 -20.27 -6.40 -11.05
N GLN A 51 -19.43 -6.13 -12.03
CA GLN A 51 -19.63 -6.51 -13.42
C GLN A 51 -18.44 -7.30 -13.96
N GLU A 52 -18.67 -8.02 -15.07
CA GLU A 52 -17.69 -8.95 -15.63
C GLU A 52 -16.64 -8.23 -16.50
N THR A 53 -15.40 -8.71 -16.41
CA THR A 53 -14.29 -8.38 -17.31
C THR A 53 -13.68 -9.65 -17.85
N PHE A 54 -13.53 -9.73 -19.16
CA PHE A 54 -12.94 -10.89 -19.83
C PHE A 54 -11.58 -10.54 -20.39
N LEU A 55 -10.55 -11.29 -19.98
CA LEU A 55 -9.17 -11.07 -20.39
C LEU A 55 -8.74 -12.04 -21.47
N ASN A 56 -7.72 -11.66 -22.25
CA ASN A 56 -7.10 -12.48 -23.31
C ASN A 56 -8.08 -13.02 -24.36
N VAL A 57 -9.10 -12.21 -24.72
CA VAL A 57 -10.09 -12.57 -25.74
C VAL A 57 -9.49 -12.39 -27.14
N LYS A 58 -9.58 -13.41 -27.99
CA LYS A 58 -9.06 -13.40 -29.37
C LYS A 58 -10.16 -13.75 -30.38
N GLY A 59 -10.07 -13.11 -31.56
CA GLY A 59 -10.95 -13.34 -32.69
C GLY A 59 -12.30 -12.65 -32.58
N HIS A 60 -12.83 -12.19 -33.71
CA HIS A 60 -14.05 -11.41 -33.81
C HIS A 60 -15.28 -12.07 -33.15
N SER A 61 -15.49 -13.37 -33.41
CA SER A 61 -16.63 -14.10 -32.86
C SER A 61 -16.62 -14.15 -31.34
N ASN A 62 -15.45 -14.35 -30.72
CA ASN A 62 -15.32 -14.41 -29.28
C ASN A 62 -15.52 -13.03 -28.65
N ILE A 63 -15.02 -11.98 -29.28
CA ILE A 63 -15.23 -10.60 -28.82
C ILE A 63 -16.72 -10.28 -28.80
N LEU A 64 -17.47 -10.62 -29.86
CA LEU A 64 -18.93 -10.42 -29.90
C LEU A 64 -19.66 -11.20 -28.80
N ILE A 65 -19.26 -12.45 -28.54
CA ILE A 65 -19.81 -13.25 -27.43
C ILE A 65 -19.54 -12.55 -26.10
N LYS A 66 -18.28 -12.12 -25.85
CA LYS A 66 -17.91 -11.47 -24.58
C LYS A 66 -18.58 -10.10 -24.39
N ILE A 67 -18.85 -9.36 -25.46
CA ILE A 67 -19.66 -8.13 -25.39
C ILE A 67 -21.09 -8.46 -24.90
N LYS A 68 -21.73 -9.54 -25.41
CA LYS A 68 -23.04 -9.97 -24.91
C LYS A 68 -23.00 -10.39 -23.43
N GLU A 69 -21.94 -11.07 -23.02
CA GLU A 69 -21.75 -11.48 -21.62
C GLU A 69 -21.56 -10.26 -20.70
N VAL A 70 -20.80 -9.24 -21.14
CA VAL A 70 -20.70 -7.97 -20.42
C VAL A 70 -22.09 -7.33 -20.26
N PHE A 71 -22.89 -7.24 -21.32
CA PHE A 71 -24.25 -6.68 -21.20
C PHE A 71 -25.16 -7.52 -20.29
N ALA A 72 -25.01 -8.86 -20.31
CA ALA A 72 -25.75 -9.74 -19.43
C ALA A 72 -25.38 -9.56 -17.96
N SER A 73 -24.13 -9.21 -17.65
CA SER A 73 -23.65 -9.01 -16.28
C SER A 73 -24.35 -7.86 -15.54
N LEU A 74 -24.98 -6.92 -16.25
CA LEU A 74 -25.85 -5.91 -15.64
C LEU A 74 -27.01 -6.53 -14.85
N TYR A 75 -27.41 -7.74 -15.18
CA TYR A 75 -28.55 -8.46 -14.59
C TYR A 75 -28.12 -9.68 -13.78
N ASN A 76 -26.85 -9.79 -13.40
CA ASN A 76 -26.43 -10.80 -12.43
C ASN A 76 -26.97 -10.47 -11.03
N ASP A 77 -27.02 -11.46 -10.14
CA ASP A 77 -27.60 -11.32 -8.80
C ASP A 77 -26.90 -10.22 -7.99
N ARG A 78 -25.58 -10.10 -8.10
CA ARG A 78 -24.78 -9.09 -7.42
C ARG A 78 -25.15 -7.67 -7.85
N ALA A 79 -25.17 -7.42 -9.16
CA ALA A 79 -25.50 -6.10 -9.70
C ALA A 79 -26.96 -5.70 -9.39
N ILE A 80 -27.89 -6.65 -9.38
CA ILE A 80 -29.29 -6.41 -8.98
C ILE A 80 -29.36 -6.07 -7.47
N ALA A 81 -28.76 -6.90 -6.62
CA ALA A 81 -28.77 -6.71 -5.17
C ALA A 81 -28.15 -5.35 -4.77
N TYR A 82 -27.03 -4.99 -5.38
CA TYR A 82 -26.39 -3.70 -5.15
C TYR A 82 -27.30 -2.52 -5.52
N ARG A 83 -27.93 -2.55 -6.70
CA ARG A 83 -28.86 -1.48 -7.12
C ARG A 83 -30.05 -1.34 -6.18
N VAL A 84 -30.64 -2.46 -5.75
CA VAL A 84 -31.74 -2.47 -4.77
C VAL A 84 -31.28 -1.85 -3.44
N HIS A 85 -30.12 -2.26 -2.95
CA HIS A 85 -29.56 -1.76 -1.69
C HIS A 85 -29.29 -0.24 -1.71
N LYS A 86 -28.77 0.26 -2.82
CA LYS A 86 -28.49 1.70 -3.00
C LYS A 86 -29.70 2.52 -3.48
N GLY A 87 -30.84 1.88 -3.72
CA GLY A 87 -32.07 2.55 -4.16
C GLY A 87 -32.02 3.08 -5.61
N PHE A 88 -31.18 2.48 -6.46
CA PHE A 88 -31.08 2.87 -7.88
C PHE A 88 -32.24 2.30 -8.70
N ASP A 89 -32.81 3.14 -9.56
CA ASP A 89 -33.79 2.73 -10.55
C ASP A 89 -33.09 1.90 -11.65
N HIS A 90 -33.47 0.63 -11.77
CA HIS A 90 -32.91 -0.30 -12.75
C HIS A 90 -33.00 0.20 -14.20
N SER A 91 -34.03 0.99 -14.54
CA SER A 91 -34.24 1.53 -15.88
C SER A 91 -33.31 2.67 -16.28
N LYS A 92 -32.65 3.29 -15.30
CA LYS A 92 -31.75 4.44 -15.51
C LYS A 92 -30.29 4.07 -15.61
N ILE A 93 -29.94 2.83 -15.34
CA ILE A 93 -28.56 2.36 -15.42
C ILE A 93 -28.30 1.75 -16.79
N ALA A 94 -27.33 2.32 -17.49
CA ALA A 94 -26.86 1.82 -18.77
C ALA A 94 -25.44 1.27 -18.64
N LEU A 95 -25.11 0.30 -19.49
CA LEU A 95 -23.82 -0.36 -19.55
C LEU A 95 -23.28 -0.30 -20.97
N SER A 96 -22.03 0.06 -21.14
CA SER A 96 -21.27 -0.14 -22.36
C SER A 96 -20.23 -1.26 -22.19
N ALA A 97 -19.82 -1.85 -23.30
CA ALA A 97 -18.70 -2.78 -23.35
C ALA A 97 -17.51 -2.09 -24.03
N CYS A 98 -16.39 -2.01 -23.31
CA CYS A 98 -15.14 -1.49 -23.85
C CYS A 98 -14.27 -2.67 -24.30
N VAL A 99 -13.84 -2.64 -25.58
CA VAL A 99 -12.89 -3.61 -26.14
C VAL A 99 -11.53 -2.94 -26.18
N GLN A 100 -10.63 -3.35 -25.29
CA GLN A 100 -9.32 -2.73 -25.09
C GLN A 100 -8.22 -3.73 -25.43
N ARG A 101 -7.18 -3.31 -26.18
CA ARG A 101 -6.01 -4.14 -26.42
C ARG A 101 -5.39 -4.60 -25.11
N MET A 102 -5.09 -5.89 -24.97
CA MET A 102 -4.37 -6.42 -23.81
C MET A 102 -2.91 -5.95 -23.84
N ILE A 103 -2.47 -5.42 -22.71
CA ILE A 103 -1.06 -5.11 -22.47
C ILE A 103 -0.38 -6.38 -21.94
N ARG A 104 0.81 -6.70 -22.46
CA ARG A 104 1.57 -7.92 -22.13
C ARG A 104 2.26 -7.80 -20.78
N SER A 105 1.49 -7.41 -19.76
CA SER A 105 1.97 -7.38 -18.37
C SER A 105 2.16 -8.78 -17.78
N ASP A 106 1.59 -9.82 -18.39
CA ASP A 106 1.89 -11.22 -18.08
C ASP A 106 3.40 -11.53 -18.15
N LEU A 107 4.14 -10.81 -18.99
CA LEU A 107 5.60 -10.83 -19.12
C LEU A 107 6.30 -9.65 -18.43
N GLY A 108 5.57 -8.83 -17.72
CA GLY A 108 6.02 -7.62 -17.06
C GLY A 108 5.45 -7.49 -15.65
N SER A 109 4.89 -6.32 -15.37
CA SER A 109 4.25 -5.99 -14.11
C SER A 109 3.02 -5.12 -14.32
N SER A 110 2.21 -5.02 -13.30
CA SER A 110 1.00 -4.19 -13.29
C SER A 110 0.69 -3.71 -11.88
N GLY A 111 -0.27 -2.82 -11.75
CA GLY A 111 -0.66 -2.33 -10.44
C GLY A 111 -1.75 -1.27 -10.47
N VAL A 112 -1.98 -0.70 -9.31
CA VAL A 112 -2.82 0.49 -9.14
C VAL A 112 -2.00 1.63 -8.57
N MET A 113 -2.41 2.85 -8.88
CA MET A 113 -1.82 4.05 -8.29
C MET A 113 -2.89 5.07 -7.96
N PHE A 114 -2.64 5.81 -6.88
CA PHE A 114 -3.50 6.88 -6.42
C PHE A 114 -2.72 8.18 -6.37
N SER A 115 -3.32 9.26 -6.84
CA SER A 115 -2.71 10.58 -6.71
C SER A 115 -2.92 11.23 -5.34
N ILE A 116 -3.17 10.43 -4.32
CA ILE A 116 -3.38 10.81 -2.91
C ILE A 116 -2.97 9.63 -2.03
N ASP A 117 -2.62 9.88 -0.78
CA ASP A 117 -2.54 8.78 0.19
C ASP A 117 -3.93 8.31 0.60
N THR A 118 -4.24 7.06 0.33
CA THR A 118 -5.57 6.48 0.53
C THR A 118 -5.95 6.28 1.99
N GLU A 119 -4.99 6.38 2.93
CA GLU A 119 -5.25 6.23 4.36
C GLU A 119 -5.53 7.56 5.05
N THR A 120 -4.76 8.58 4.71
CA THR A 120 -4.78 9.86 5.43
C THR A 120 -5.40 11.00 4.63
N GLY A 121 -5.61 10.81 3.33
CA GLY A 121 -6.02 11.88 2.42
C GLY A 121 -4.92 12.89 2.12
N PHE A 122 -3.65 12.58 2.42
CA PHE A 122 -2.55 13.51 2.12
C PHE A 122 -2.31 13.62 0.61
N GLU A 123 -2.52 14.81 0.06
CA GLU A 123 -2.45 15.07 -1.38
C GLU A 123 -1.02 15.25 -1.94
N GLY A 124 -0.01 15.34 -1.07
CA GLY A 124 1.37 15.64 -1.47
C GLY A 124 2.13 14.47 -2.10
N VAL A 125 1.51 13.30 -2.25
CA VAL A 125 2.15 12.07 -2.74
C VAL A 125 1.35 11.37 -3.83
N VAL A 126 2.03 10.50 -4.58
CA VAL A 126 1.44 9.44 -5.40
C VAL A 126 1.76 8.10 -4.72
N LEU A 127 0.72 7.33 -4.39
CA LEU A 127 0.84 5.94 -3.92
C LEU A 127 0.79 5.01 -5.13
N ILE A 128 1.77 4.12 -5.28
CA ILE A 128 1.84 3.16 -6.39
C ILE A 128 2.01 1.76 -5.81
N THR A 129 1.16 0.82 -6.20
CA THR A 129 1.35 -0.59 -5.92
C THR A 129 1.77 -1.33 -7.17
N SER A 130 2.55 -2.42 -7.02
CA SER A 130 3.09 -3.17 -8.13
C SER A 130 3.21 -4.67 -7.83
N GLY A 131 2.90 -5.50 -8.82
CA GLY A 131 3.10 -6.95 -8.78
C GLY A 131 3.45 -7.49 -10.16
N TYR A 132 3.96 -8.72 -10.21
CA TYR A 132 4.23 -9.38 -11.48
C TYR A 132 2.94 -9.89 -12.12
N GLY A 133 2.88 -9.87 -13.45
CA GLY A 133 1.77 -10.43 -14.21
C GLY A 133 0.61 -9.46 -14.43
N LEU A 134 -0.57 -10.02 -14.66
CA LEU A 134 -1.81 -9.27 -14.91
C LEU A 134 -2.34 -8.62 -13.63
N GLY A 135 -2.91 -7.42 -13.74
CA GLY A 135 -3.36 -6.60 -12.62
C GLY A 135 -4.50 -7.18 -11.79
N GLU A 136 -5.21 -8.17 -12.29
CA GLU A 136 -6.35 -8.78 -11.62
C GLU A 136 -6.00 -9.33 -10.22
N THR A 137 -4.81 -9.93 -10.06
CA THR A 137 -4.36 -10.42 -8.74
C THR A 137 -4.16 -9.33 -7.70
N ILE A 138 -3.85 -8.10 -8.13
CA ILE A 138 -3.70 -6.94 -7.24
C ILE A 138 -5.08 -6.38 -6.88
N VAL A 139 -5.94 -6.18 -7.87
CA VAL A 139 -7.30 -5.63 -7.69
C VAL A 139 -8.14 -6.56 -6.81
N GLN A 140 -8.07 -7.87 -7.03
CA GLN A 140 -8.74 -8.88 -6.19
C GLN A 140 -8.10 -9.04 -4.80
N GLY A 141 -6.88 -8.54 -4.58
CA GLY A 141 -6.17 -8.69 -3.31
C GLY A 141 -5.58 -10.08 -3.07
N SER A 142 -5.36 -10.86 -4.15
CA SER A 142 -4.78 -12.21 -4.07
C SER A 142 -3.29 -12.22 -3.72
N ILE A 143 -2.61 -11.07 -3.84
CA ILE A 143 -1.20 -10.90 -3.52
C ILE A 143 -0.97 -9.73 -2.57
N ASN A 144 0.18 -9.77 -1.88
CA ASN A 144 0.72 -8.63 -1.17
C ASN A 144 1.70 -7.92 -2.11
N PRO A 145 1.32 -6.77 -2.71
CA PRO A 145 2.12 -6.08 -3.72
C PRO A 145 3.27 -5.29 -3.10
N ASP A 146 4.22 -4.87 -3.94
CA ASP A 146 5.14 -3.79 -3.58
C ASP A 146 4.36 -2.49 -3.45
N GLU A 147 4.77 -1.61 -2.53
CA GLU A 147 4.18 -0.28 -2.35
C GLU A 147 5.27 0.80 -2.40
N PHE A 148 4.94 1.91 -3.05
CA PHE A 148 5.85 3.03 -3.23
C PHE A 148 5.12 4.35 -2.99
N TYR A 149 5.79 5.27 -2.32
CA TYR A 149 5.34 6.65 -2.19
C TYR A 149 6.29 7.59 -2.94
N VAL A 150 5.74 8.40 -3.82
CA VAL A 150 6.49 9.39 -4.61
C VAL A 150 5.99 10.79 -4.25
N SER A 151 6.90 11.66 -3.81
CA SER A 151 6.57 13.06 -3.50
C SER A 151 6.27 13.84 -4.77
N LYS A 152 5.07 14.41 -4.88
CA LYS A 152 4.65 15.23 -6.03
C LYS A 152 5.52 16.48 -6.19
N LYS A 153 5.89 17.14 -5.08
CA LYS A 153 6.71 18.33 -5.11
C LYS A 153 8.10 18.03 -5.65
N LEU A 154 8.80 17.04 -5.09
CA LEU A 154 10.13 16.65 -5.55
C LEU A 154 10.12 16.21 -7.01
N LEU A 155 9.06 15.53 -7.45
CA LEU A 155 8.90 15.10 -8.84
C LEU A 155 8.76 16.30 -9.79
N LYS A 156 7.95 17.31 -9.43
CA LYS A 156 7.79 18.57 -10.19
C LYS A 156 9.10 19.35 -10.27
N ASP A 157 9.90 19.33 -9.20
CA ASP A 157 11.21 19.98 -9.11
C ASP A 157 12.33 19.16 -9.79
N ASN A 158 12.02 18.04 -10.44
CA ASN A 158 12.97 17.10 -11.05
C ASN A 158 14.06 16.62 -10.08
N LYS A 159 13.68 16.38 -8.83
CA LYS A 159 14.53 15.84 -7.78
C LYS A 159 14.25 14.34 -7.58
N PRO A 160 15.16 13.59 -6.92
CA PRO A 160 14.84 12.23 -6.46
C PRO A 160 13.58 12.25 -5.60
N ALA A 161 12.50 11.64 -6.09
CA ALA A 161 11.16 11.85 -5.53
C ALA A 161 10.57 10.62 -4.82
N ILE A 162 11.22 9.46 -4.88
CA ILE A 162 10.76 8.25 -4.19
C ILE A 162 11.13 8.39 -2.70
N ILE A 163 10.10 8.52 -1.84
CA ILE A 163 10.27 8.77 -0.42
C ILE A 163 10.02 7.54 0.46
N SER A 164 9.39 6.49 -0.08
CA SER A 164 9.21 5.23 0.65
C SER A 164 9.05 4.06 -0.31
N ARG A 165 9.53 2.87 0.12
CA ARG A 165 9.39 1.59 -0.56
C ARG A 165 9.11 0.48 0.43
N SER A 166 8.12 -0.36 0.12
CA SER A 166 7.82 -1.60 0.84
C SER A 166 7.82 -2.76 -0.13
N LEU A 167 8.57 -3.80 0.18
CA LEU A 167 8.62 -5.02 -0.61
C LEU A 167 7.47 -5.94 -0.22
N GLY A 168 6.61 -6.29 -1.18
CA GLY A 168 5.55 -7.27 -1.00
C GLY A 168 6.04 -8.71 -1.21
N SER A 169 5.30 -9.69 -0.71
CA SER A 169 5.68 -11.10 -0.87
C SER A 169 5.43 -11.63 -2.28
N LYS A 170 4.44 -11.11 -2.99
CA LYS A 170 4.12 -11.43 -4.42
C LYS A 170 4.25 -12.90 -4.79
N LYS A 171 3.68 -13.79 -3.96
CA LYS A 171 3.87 -15.25 -4.06
C LYS A 171 3.36 -15.84 -5.38
N ILE A 172 2.32 -15.25 -5.96
CA ILE A 172 1.68 -15.70 -7.20
C ILE A 172 1.58 -14.55 -8.20
N LYS A 173 1.44 -14.90 -9.48
CA LYS A 173 1.12 -13.98 -10.58
C LYS A 173 0.14 -14.63 -11.54
N MET A 174 -0.63 -13.83 -12.26
CA MET A 174 -1.49 -14.28 -13.34
C MET A 174 -0.82 -14.04 -14.70
N GLN A 175 -0.86 -15.02 -15.56
CA GLN A 175 -0.30 -14.97 -16.92
C GLN A 175 -1.19 -15.64 -17.94
N PHE A 176 -0.96 -15.40 -19.23
CA PHE A 176 -1.70 -16.08 -20.28
C PHE A 176 -1.36 -17.58 -20.34
N THR A 177 -2.37 -18.40 -20.65
CA THR A 177 -2.14 -19.82 -20.97
C THR A 177 -1.55 -19.97 -22.37
N GLY A 178 -0.60 -20.91 -22.53
CA GLY A 178 0.06 -21.15 -23.82
C GLY A 178 -0.82 -21.90 -24.85
N SER A 179 -1.98 -22.44 -24.47
CA SER A 179 -2.83 -23.25 -25.37
C SER A 179 -3.98 -22.40 -25.90
N SER A 180 -4.06 -22.28 -27.21
CA SER A 180 -5.10 -21.53 -27.95
C SER A 180 -6.42 -22.30 -28.14
N SER A 181 -6.61 -23.46 -27.54
CA SER A 181 -7.72 -24.37 -27.86
C SER A 181 -8.85 -24.42 -26.83
N ASP A 182 -8.69 -23.84 -25.64
CA ASP A 182 -9.71 -23.82 -24.60
C ASP A 182 -10.07 -22.37 -24.25
N HIS A 183 -11.23 -21.91 -24.74
CA HIS A 183 -11.70 -20.53 -24.59
C HIS A 183 -12.06 -20.14 -23.16
N ASP A 184 -12.22 -21.11 -22.25
CA ASP A 184 -12.57 -20.88 -20.84
C ASP A 184 -11.34 -20.74 -19.91
N GLN A 185 -10.12 -21.02 -20.38
CA GLN A 185 -8.88 -20.87 -19.61
C GLN A 185 -7.87 -19.97 -20.32
N ALA A 186 -8.25 -18.72 -20.57
CA ALA A 186 -7.39 -17.75 -21.25
C ALA A 186 -6.21 -17.26 -20.38
N VAL A 187 -6.32 -17.39 -19.06
CA VAL A 187 -5.32 -16.98 -18.06
C VAL A 187 -5.15 -18.07 -16.99
N GLN A 188 -4.00 -18.10 -16.34
CA GLN A 188 -3.70 -19.01 -15.24
C GLN A 188 -2.90 -18.33 -14.15
N VAL A 189 -3.10 -18.75 -12.92
CA VAL A 189 -2.29 -18.33 -11.77
C VAL A 189 -1.10 -19.28 -11.61
N VAL A 190 0.08 -18.72 -11.44
CA VAL A 190 1.32 -19.47 -11.24
C VAL A 190 2.13 -18.88 -10.09
N GLU A 191 2.96 -19.69 -9.46
CA GLU A 191 3.88 -19.22 -8.44
C GLU A 191 4.98 -18.33 -9.03
N VAL A 192 5.41 -17.33 -8.27
CA VAL A 192 6.56 -16.48 -8.59
C VAL A 192 7.82 -17.11 -7.98
N GLU A 193 8.90 -17.20 -8.75
CA GLU A 193 10.18 -17.71 -8.25
C GLU A 193 10.68 -16.90 -7.04
N GLU A 194 11.24 -17.56 -6.02
CA GLU A 194 11.72 -16.90 -4.79
C GLU A 194 12.67 -15.73 -5.08
N GLY A 195 13.56 -15.87 -6.06
CA GLY A 195 14.48 -14.81 -6.46
C GLY A 195 13.78 -13.56 -7.02
N GLN A 196 12.60 -13.72 -7.63
CA GLN A 196 11.76 -12.60 -8.07
C GLN A 196 10.93 -12.02 -6.93
N GLN A 197 10.38 -12.85 -6.03
CA GLN A 197 9.63 -12.38 -4.87
C GLN A 197 10.43 -11.39 -4.02
N ARG A 198 11.75 -11.60 -3.90
CA ARG A 198 12.68 -10.76 -3.13
C ARG A 198 13.16 -9.50 -3.86
N LYS A 199 12.62 -9.18 -5.03
CA LYS A 199 12.93 -7.97 -5.81
C LYS A 199 11.68 -7.14 -6.00
N PHE A 200 11.86 -5.83 -6.15
CA PHE A 200 10.78 -4.97 -6.61
C PHE A 200 10.36 -5.34 -8.04
N SER A 201 9.06 -5.37 -8.28
CA SER A 201 8.47 -5.77 -9.56
C SER A 201 8.51 -4.68 -10.63
N ILE A 202 8.91 -3.46 -10.26
CA ILE A 202 9.12 -2.31 -11.14
C ILE A 202 10.41 -1.58 -10.73
N ASP A 203 11.13 -1.02 -11.70
CA ASP A 203 12.31 -0.20 -11.45
C ASP A 203 11.97 1.28 -11.20
N ASP A 204 12.92 2.02 -10.64
CA ASP A 204 12.75 3.43 -10.27
C ASP A 204 12.40 4.34 -11.46
N ARG A 205 12.94 4.06 -12.65
CA ARG A 205 12.68 4.86 -13.86
C ARG A 205 11.21 4.80 -14.24
N HIS A 206 10.67 3.59 -14.34
CA HIS A 206 9.26 3.37 -14.70
C HIS A 206 8.32 3.82 -13.56
N LEU A 207 8.75 3.67 -12.29
CA LEU A 207 8.00 4.17 -11.14
C LEU A 207 7.83 5.71 -11.20
N LEU A 208 8.91 6.44 -11.51
CA LEU A 208 8.85 7.89 -11.68
C LEU A 208 8.06 8.31 -12.93
N GLU A 209 8.08 7.51 -14.00
CA GLU A 209 7.24 7.73 -15.17
C GLU A 209 5.75 7.60 -14.84
N LEU A 210 5.35 6.55 -14.10
CA LEU A 210 3.98 6.38 -13.59
C LEU A 210 3.55 7.57 -12.75
N ALA A 211 4.38 8.00 -11.82
CA ALA A 211 4.06 9.14 -10.97
C ALA A 211 3.87 10.45 -11.78
N ARG A 212 4.64 10.68 -12.85
CA ARG A 212 4.41 11.82 -13.76
C ARG A 212 3.09 11.70 -14.50
N GLN A 213 2.74 10.52 -14.98
CA GLN A 213 1.45 10.28 -15.63
C GLN A 213 0.29 10.53 -14.66
N ALA A 214 0.43 10.10 -13.38
CA ALA A 214 -0.56 10.38 -12.35
C ALA A 214 -0.80 11.89 -12.15
N LEU A 215 0.28 12.70 -12.13
CA LEU A 215 0.16 14.16 -12.03
C LEU A 215 -0.57 14.78 -13.22
N ILE A 216 -0.28 14.33 -14.44
CA ILE A 216 -0.94 14.81 -15.66
C ILE A 216 -2.44 14.49 -15.62
N ILE A 217 -2.79 13.27 -15.20
CA ILE A 217 -4.18 12.83 -15.10
C ILE A 217 -4.92 13.61 -14.01
N GLU A 218 -4.32 13.76 -12.83
CA GLU A 218 -4.89 14.54 -11.72
C GLU A 218 -5.14 16.00 -12.15
N GLU A 219 -4.17 16.62 -12.80
CA GLU A 219 -4.29 18.01 -13.31
C GLU A 219 -5.42 18.13 -14.33
N HIS A 220 -5.54 17.15 -15.24
CA HIS A 220 -6.58 17.12 -16.25
C HIS A 220 -7.99 17.05 -15.64
N TYR A 221 -8.19 16.21 -14.63
CA TYR A 221 -9.49 16.05 -13.99
C TYR A 221 -9.73 17.00 -12.82
N GLY A 222 -8.70 17.69 -12.31
CA GLY A 222 -8.78 18.66 -11.23
C GLY A 222 -9.15 18.07 -9.87
N LYS A 223 -8.88 16.79 -9.65
CA LYS A 223 -9.18 16.06 -8.41
C LYS A 223 -8.31 14.81 -8.25
N PRO A 224 -8.17 14.24 -7.03
CA PRO A 224 -7.46 12.99 -6.83
C PRO A 224 -8.04 11.85 -7.65
N MET A 225 -7.16 11.01 -8.18
CA MET A 225 -7.51 9.94 -9.12
C MET A 225 -6.98 8.59 -8.63
N ASP A 226 -7.77 7.55 -8.91
CA ASP A 226 -7.44 6.12 -8.83
C ASP A 226 -7.18 5.62 -10.26
N MET A 227 -6.03 4.98 -10.49
CA MET A 227 -5.59 4.58 -11.82
C MET A 227 -5.03 3.17 -11.81
N GLU A 228 -5.44 2.36 -12.79
CA GLU A 228 -4.81 1.07 -13.09
C GLU A 228 -3.76 1.24 -14.18
N TRP A 229 -2.63 0.55 -14.02
CA TRP A 229 -1.51 0.61 -14.94
C TRP A 229 -0.95 -0.77 -15.27
N ALA A 230 -0.29 -0.88 -16.44
CA ALA A 230 0.38 -2.10 -16.89
C ALA A 230 1.71 -1.76 -17.58
N TYR A 231 2.76 -2.52 -17.28
CA TYR A 231 4.04 -2.48 -17.98
C TYR A 231 4.11 -3.65 -18.96
N ASP A 232 4.20 -3.34 -20.25
CA ASP A 232 4.32 -4.31 -21.31
C ASP A 232 5.74 -4.93 -21.35
N GLY A 233 5.83 -6.23 -21.05
CA GLY A 233 7.10 -6.95 -21.02
C GLY A 233 7.76 -7.11 -22.39
N LEU A 234 7.02 -6.93 -23.50
CA LEU A 234 7.55 -6.98 -24.87
C LEU A 234 7.96 -5.58 -25.37
N GLU A 235 7.03 -4.63 -25.32
CA GLU A 235 7.27 -3.26 -25.79
C GLU A 235 8.14 -2.42 -24.84
N LYS A 236 8.30 -2.88 -23.58
CA LYS A 236 9.03 -2.16 -22.52
C LYS A 236 8.47 -0.76 -22.26
N LYS A 237 7.14 -0.64 -22.26
CA LYS A 237 6.41 0.60 -22.08
C LYS A 237 5.34 0.46 -21.00
N ILE A 238 5.03 1.58 -20.35
CA ILE A 238 3.92 1.71 -19.42
C ILE A 238 2.67 2.17 -20.15
N TYR A 239 1.54 1.65 -19.70
CA TYR A 239 0.21 2.02 -20.18
C TYR A 239 -0.71 2.26 -18.99
N ILE A 240 -1.50 3.33 -19.04
CA ILE A 240 -2.65 3.53 -18.16
C ILE A 240 -3.82 2.77 -18.78
N VAL A 241 -4.42 1.87 -18.02
CA VAL A 241 -5.51 1.01 -18.53
C VAL A 241 -6.88 1.41 -18.01
N GLN A 242 -6.92 2.16 -16.89
CA GLN A 242 -8.13 2.78 -16.36
C GLN A 242 -7.76 3.99 -15.51
N ALA A 243 -8.64 5.00 -15.46
CA ALA A 243 -8.55 6.11 -14.51
C ALA A 243 -9.96 6.49 -14.05
N ARG A 244 -10.14 6.70 -12.74
CA ARG A 244 -11.39 7.14 -12.14
C ARG A 244 -11.12 8.09 -10.97
N PRO A 245 -12.09 8.94 -10.59
CA PRO A 245 -11.94 9.77 -9.40
C PRO A 245 -11.78 8.94 -8.13
N GLU A 246 -10.86 9.35 -7.26
CA GLU A 246 -10.84 8.84 -5.89
C GLU A 246 -12.00 9.47 -5.10
N THR A 247 -12.82 8.68 -4.41
CA THR A 247 -14.07 9.15 -3.82
C THR A 247 -14.15 9.01 -2.30
N VAL A 248 -13.24 8.26 -1.68
CA VAL A 248 -13.32 7.93 -0.24
C VAL A 248 -12.66 9.02 0.61
N GLN A 249 -11.41 9.35 0.33
CA GLN A 249 -10.63 10.29 1.16
C GLN A 249 -10.87 11.76 0.82
N ALA A 250 -11.24 12.07 -0.42
CA ALA A 250 -11.57 13.44 -0.83
C ALA A 250 -12.75 14.07 -0.04
N ARG A 251 -13.49 13.28 0.77
CA ARG A 251 -14.64 13.73 1.58
C ARG A 251 -14.32 14.00 3.05
N LEU A 252 -13.17 13.55 3.56
CA LEU A 252 -12.83 13.64 4.98
C LEU A 252 -12.23 15.00 5.35
N SER A 253 -12.90 16.11 5.00
CA SER A 253 -12.57 17.45 5.49
C SER A 253 -13.34 17.74 6.80
N GLY A 254 -12.91 17.13 7.90
CA GLY A 254 -13.50 17.36 9.21
C GLY A 254 -12.61 18.27 10.08
N GLN A 255 -13.23 19.23 10.81
CA GLN A 255 -12.56 20.03 11.83
C GLN A 255 -12.27 19.24 13.12
N THR A 256 -12.69 17.97 13.19
CA THR A 256 -12.54 17.11 14.37
C THR A 256 -11.58 15.97 14.06
N MET A 257 -10.57 15.81 14.89
CA MET A 257 -9.60 14.72 14.81
C MET A 257 -9.97 13.62 15.81
N GLU A 258 -10.23 12.43 15.30
CA GLU A 258 -10.41 11.21 16.10
C GLU A 258 -9.06 10.50 16.28
N ARG A 259 -8.74 10.12 17.51
CA ARG A 259 -7.55 9.32 17.82
C ARG A 259 -7.91 8.18 18.74
N TYR A 260 -7.64 6.96 18.30
CA TYR A 260 -7.75 5.76 19.11
C TYR A 260 -6.44 5.50 19.86
N GLN A 261 -6.52 5.15 21.12
CA GLN A 261 -5.37 4.82 21.97
C GLN A 261 -5.66 3.60 22.81
N ILE A 262 -4.85 2.54 22.63
CA ILE A 262 -4.90 1.34 23.49
C ILE A 262 -4.28 1.70 24.85
N ASN A 263 -4.99 1.37 25.92
CA ASN A 263 -4.55 1.64 27.30
C ASN A 263 -3.71 0.48 27.89
N THR A 264 -3.92 -0.75 27.41
CA THR A 264 -3.27 -1.95 27.92
C THR A 264 -2.65 -2.74 26.77
N HIS A 265 -1.43 -3.25 26.96
CA HIS A 265 -0.81 -4.12 25.96
C HIS A 265 -1.28 -5.56 26.14
N GLY A 266 -1.88 -6.14 25.10
CA GLY A 266 -2.21 -7.55 24.99
C GLY A 266 -1.08 -8.36 24.35
N LYS A 267 -1.21 -9.68 24.36
CA LYS A 267 -0.32 -10.57 23.60
C LYS A 267 -0.60 -10.39 22.11
N LEU A 268 0.42 -10.00 21.36
CA LEU A 268 0.34 -9.89 19.91
C LEU A 268 0.20 -11.30 19.30
N LEU A 269 -0.82 -11.48 18.47
CA LEU A 269 -1.08 -12.75 17.76
C LEU A 269 -0.56 -12.70 16.33
N ILE A 270 -0.91 -11.65 15.57
CA ILE A 270 -0.50 -11.48 14.18
C ILE A 270 -0.54 -10.00 13.79
N SER A 271 0.18 -9.66 12.73
CA SER A 271 0.23 -8.30 12.17
C SER A 271 0.13 -8.31 10.64
N GLY A 272 -0.29 -7.19 10.08
CA GLY A 272 -0.38 -6.97 8.64
C GLY A 272 -0.43 -5.48 8.32
N ALA A 273 -0.82 -5.10 7.11
CA ALA A 273 -1.00 -3.70 6.74
C ALA A 273 -2.29 -3.14 7.34
N ALA A 274 -2.18 -2.04 8.07
CA ALA A 274 -3.32 -1.34 8.66
C ALA A 274 -4.15 -0.62 7.59
N ILE A 275 -5.48 -0.72 7.70
CA ILE A 275 -6.46 0.00 6.90
C ILE A 275 -7.30 0.85 7.85
N GLY A 276 -7.24 2.17 7.66
CA GLY A 276 -7.82 3.13 8.60
C GLY A 276 -6.98 3.30 9.87
N HIS A 277 -7.59 3.91 10.90
CA HIS A 277 -6.92 4.26 12.16
C HIS A 277 -7.73 3.86 13.41
N ARG A 278 -8.78 3.06 13.21
CA ARG A 278 -9.71 2.63 14.25
C ARG A 278 -9.26 1.34 14.94
N ILE A 279 -9.95 1.04 16.02
CA ILE A 279 -9.81 -0.21 16.78
C ILE A 279 -11.18 -0.89 16.82
N GLY A 280 -11.21 -2.19 16.63
CA GLY A 280 -12.40 -3.02 16.77
C GLY A 280 -12.09 -4.26 17.59
N SER A 281 -13.03 -4.69 18.44
CA SER A 281 -12.92 -5.91 19.23
C SER A 281 -14.10 -6.82 19.00
N GLY A 282 -13.90 -8.11 19.07
CA GLY A 282 -14.96 -9.10 18.90
C GLY A 282 -14.44 -10.53 18.86
N GLN A 283 -15.37 -11.46 18.67
CA GLN A 283 -15.04 -12.87 18.48
C GLN A 283 -14.61 -13.13 17.03
N CYS A 284 -13.49 -13.80 16.84
CA CYS A 284 -13.06 -14.22 15.51
C CYS A 284 -14.06 -15.18 14.88
N LYS A 285 -14.33 -14.98 13.61
CA LYS A 285 -15.03 -15.90 12.73
C LYS A 285 -14.17 -16.16 11.51
N VAL A 286 -13.61 -17.35 11.43
CA VAL A 286 -12.78 -17.78 10.30
C VAL A 286 -13.71 -18.30 9.20
N VAL A 287 -13.89 -17.48 8.16
CA VAL A 287 -14.78 -17.76 7.04
C VAL A 287 -13.94 -17.91 5.78
N THR A 288 -13.95 -19.10 5.19
CA THR A 288 -13.16 -19.40 3.98
C THR A 288 -13.99 -19.43 2.69
N SER A 289 -15.31 -19.39 2.81
CA SER A 289 -16.24 -19.43 1.67
C SER A 289 -17.41 -18.46 1.86
N ALA A 290 -17.83 -17.85 0.77
CA ALA A 290 -19.04 -17.02 0.74
C ALA A 290 -20.31 -17.77 1.20
N GLN A 291 -20.34 -19.09 1.10
CA GLN A 291 -21.47 -19.92 1.56
C GLN A 291 -21.62 -19.92 3.09
N ASP A 292 -20.54 -19.67 3.82
CA ASP A 292 -20.48 -19.68 5.30
C ASP A 292 -20.73 -18.29 5.91
N MET A 293 -21.13 -17.33 5.11
CA MET A 293 -21.39 -15.94 5.54
C MET A 293 -22.46 -15.83 6.65
N HIS A 294 -23.35 -16.80 6.76
CA HIS A 294 -24.36 -16.86 7.82
C HIS A 294 -23.78 -17.05 9.23
N MET A 295 -22.51 -17.42 9.33
CA MET A 295 -21.80 -17.61 10.61
C MET A 295 -21.37 -16.30 11.28
N ILE A 296 -21.35 -15.17 10.55
CA ILE A 296 -20.97 -13.86 11.05
C ILE A 296 -22.16 -13.15 11.70
N ASN A 297 -22.01 -12.78 12.95
CA ASN A 297 -22.94 -11.93 13.68
C ASN A 297 -22.44 -10.48 13.73
N GLU A 298 -23.29 -9.57 14.17
CA GLU A 298 -22.92 -8.18 14.37
C GLU A 298 -21.90 -8.07 15.51
N GLY A 299 -20.79 -7.38 15.26
CA GLY A 299 -19.68 -7.20 16.21
C GLY A 299 -18.62 -8.29 16.19
N ASP A 300 -18.73 -9.31 15.35
CA ASP A 300 -17.68 -10.32 15.17
C ASP A 300 -16.49 -9.75 14.36
N VAL A 301 -15.31 -10.34 14.54
CA VAL A 301 -14.12 -10.07 13.71
C VAL A 301 -14.07 -11.07 12.57
N LEU A 302 -14.22 -10.59 11.35
CA LEU A 302 -14.13 -11.41 10.14
C LEU A 302 -12.66 -11.76 9.86
N VAL A 303 -12.34 -13.06 9.81
CA VAL A 303 -11.02 -13.57 9.43
C VAL A 303 -11.16 -14.42 8.18
N THR A 304 -10.42 -14.10 7.12
CA THR A 304 -10.52 -14.81 5.84
C THR A 304 -9.21 -14.76 5.05
N VAL A 305 -9.09 -15.58 4.00
CA VAL A 305 -7.93 -15.54 3.11
C VAL A 305 -7.90 -14.22 2.32
N MET A 306 -9.03 -13.86 1.71
CA MET A 306 -9.26 -12.61 0.97
C MET A 306 -10.75 -12.36 0.85
N THR A 307 -11.16 -11.18 0.41
CA THR A 307 -12.55 -10.85 0.12
C THR A 307 -12.76 -10.49 -1.34
N ASP A 308 -13.94 -10.73 -1.83
CA ASP A 308 -14.44 -10.26 -3.11
C ASP A 308 -15.79 -9.51 -2.93
N PRO A 309 -16.40 -8.95 -3.97
CA PRO A 309 -17.63 -8.16 -3.83
C PRO A 309 -18.80 -8.85 -3.15
N ASP A 310 -18.86 -10.18 -3.15
CA ASP A 310 -19.94 -10.93 -2.50
C ASP A 310 -19.87 -10.86 -0.96
N TRP A 311 -18.72 -10.46 -0.41
CA TRP A 311 -18.47 -10.37 1.04
C TRP A 311 -19.00 -9.08 1.68
N GLU A 312 -19.35 -8.05 0.91
CA GLU A 312 -19.78 -6.75 1.42
C GLU A 312 -20.89 -6.84 2.49
N PRO A 313 -21.94 -7.71 2.35
CA PRO A 313 -23.00 -7.80 3.36
C PRO A 313 -22.52 -8.23 4.74
N ILE A 314 -21.49 -9.08 4.83
CA ILE A 314 -20.95 -9.53 6.13
C ILE A 314 -19.87 -8.59 6.64
N MET A 315 -19.11 -7.95 5.77
CA MET A 315 -18.14 -6.93 6.16
C MET A 315 -18.81 -5.77 6.90
N LYS A 316 -20.07 -5.44 6.57
CA LYS A 316 -20.89 -4.43 7.28
C LYS A 316 -21.23 -4.80 8.72
N LYS A 317 -21.31 -6.08 9.04
CA LYS A 317 -21.61 -6.58 10.39
C LYS A 317 -20.35 -6.68 11.24
N ALA A 318 -19.20 -6.81 10.60
CA ALA A 318 -17.94 -7.03 11.28
C ALA A 318 -17.50 -5.80 12.09
N SER A 319 -17.00 -6.01 13.30
CA SER A 319 -16.32 -4.99 14.11
C SER A 319 -14.92 -4.70 13.59
N ALA A 320 -14.29 -5.69 12.93
CA ALA A 320 -13.01 -5.58 12.25
C ALA A 320 -12.86 -6.69 11.20
N ILE A 321 -11.91 -6.51 10.28
CA ILE A 321 -11.62 -7.46 9.20
C ILE A 321 -10.13 -7.80 9.22
N VAL A 322 -9.79 -9.09 9.08
CA VAL A 322 -8.40 -9.57 9.00
C VAL A 322 -8.26 -10.52 7.82
N THR A 323 -7.29 -10.27 6.93
CA THR A 323 -7.08 -11.12 5.75
C THR A 323 -5.65 -11.63 5.64
N ASP A 324 -5.48 -12.86 5.12
CA ASP A 324 -4.16 -13.42 4.83
C ASP A 324 -3.48 -12.69 3.68
N SER A 325 -4.22 -12.39 2.63
CA SER A 325 -3.74 -11.76 1.41
C SER A 325 -4.31 -10.36 1.23
N GLY A 326 -3.64 -9.56 0.40
CA GLY A 326 -4.07 -8.24 -0.02
C GLY A 326 -3.12 -7.14 0.42
N GLY A 327 -3.21 -6.01 -0.27
CA GLY A 327 -2.54 -4.75 0.06
C GLY A 327 -3.57 -3.67 0.34
N ARG A 328 -3.10 -2.43 0.52
CA ARG A 328 -3.96 -1.28 0.83
C ARG A 328 -4.96 -0.91 -0.27
N THR A 329 -4.82 -1.49 -1.43
CA THR A 329 -5.66 -1.23 -2.61
C THR A 329 -6.56 -2.40 -2.98
N CYS A 330 -6.58 -3.49 -2.19
CA CYS A 330 -7.44 -4.64 -2.42
C CYS A 330 -8.91 -4.35 -2.04
N HIS A 331 -9.81 -5.21 -2.48
CA HIS A 331 -11.24 -5.10 -2.19
C HIS A 331 -11.54 -4.96 -0.69
N ALA A 332 -10.92 -5.81 0.16
CA ALA A 332 -11.08 -5.71 1.62
C ALA A 332 -10.74 -4.32 2.15
N ALA A 333 -9.65 -3.72 1.67
CA ALA A 333 -9.19 -2.40 2.09
C ALA A 333 -10.14 -1.28 1.63
N ILE A 334 -10.61 -1.34 0.38
CA ILE A 334 -11.52 -0.33 -0.19
C ILE A 334 -12.84 -0.33 0.59
N ILE A 335 -13.47 -1.50 0.74
CA ILE A 335 -14.76 -1.61 1.43
C ILE A 335 -14.62 -1.28 2.93
N ALA A 336 -13.53 -1.71 3.59
CA ALA A 336 -13.30 -1.37 5.00
C ALA A 336 -13.26 0.16 5.23
N ARG A 337 -12.60 0.93 4.32
CA ARG A 337 -12.59 2.39 4.37
C ARG A 337 -13.99 2.99 4.15
N GLU A 338 -14.72 2.51 3.17
CA GLU A 338 -16.10 2.97 2.88
C GLU A 338 -17.04 2.74 4.07
N LEU A 339 -16.89 1.60 4.76
CA LEU A 339 -17.69 1.25 5.93
C LEU A 339 -17.18 1.91 7.23
N GLY A 340 -15.96 2.43 7.24
CA GLY A 340 -15.30 2.92 8.45
C GLY A 340 -14.94 1.82 9.45
N VAL A 341 -14.78 0.57 8.99
CA VAL A 341 -14.42 -0.60 9.80
C VAL A 341 -12.90 -0.77 9.75
N PRO A 342 -12.19 -0.96 10.89
CA PRO A 342 -10.76 -1.25 10.86
C PRO A 342 -10.49 -2.58 10.18
N ALA A 343 -9.46 -2.62 9.32
CA ALA A 343 -9.05 -3.86 8.71
C ALA A 343 -7.52 -4.03 8.73
N ILE A 344 -7.07 -5.28 8.82
CA ILE A 344 -5.66 -5.65 8.67
C ILE A 344 -5.57 -6.63 7.51
N VAL A 345 -4.80 -6.27 6.50
CA VAL A 345 -4.65 -7.07 5.28
C VAL A 345 -3.21 -7.57 5.11
N GLY A 346 -3.04 -8.68 4.39
CA GLY A 346 -1.71 -9.21 4.09
C GLY A 346 -1.01 -9.84 5.29
N CYS A 347 -1.76 -10.45 6.22
CA CYS A 347 -1.21 -11.12 7.40
C CYS A 347 -0.50 -12.44 7.09
N GLU A 348 -0.66 -12.98 5.90
CA GLU A 348 -0.13 -14.25 5.38
C GLU A 348 -0.68 -15.54 6.03
N LYS A 349 -1.00 -15.53 7.34
CA LYS A 349 -1.40 -16.70 8.12
C LYS A 349 -2.48 -16.42 9.17
N ALA A 350 -3.31 -15.40 8.97
CA ALA A 350 -4.35 -15.06 9.95
C ALA A 350 -5.35 -16.21 10.14
N THR A 351 -5.72 -16.88 9.06
CA THR A 351 -6.64 -18.04 9.08
C THR A 351 -6.06 -19.27 9.75
N GLU A 352 -4.72 -19.36 9.87
CA GLU A 352 -4.04 -20.46 10.58
C GLU A 352 -3.80 -20.14 12.07
N VAL A 353 -3.56 -18.85 12.39
CA VAL A 353 -3.18 -18.40 13.74
C VAL A 353 -4.39 -18.07 14.60
N LEU A 354 -5.41 -17.43 14.00
CA LEU A 354 -6.63 -17.04 14.69
C LEU A 354 -7.64 -18.20 14.65
N THR A 355 -8.31 -18.44 15.75
CA THR A 355 -9.27 -19.55 15.87
C THR A 355 -10.68 -19.03 16.08
N ASP A 356 -11.68 -19.80 15.61
CA ASP A 356 -13.09 -19.47 15.78
C ASP A 356 -13.45 -19.22 17.24
N ASN A 357 -14.27 -18.17 17.46
CA ASN A 357 -14.72 -17.70 18.78
C ASN A 357 -13.61 -17.19 19.71
N GLN A 358 -12.36 -17.06 19.23
CA GLN A 358 -11.30 -16.40 19.98
C GLN A 358 -11.63 -14.90 20.09
N LEU A 359 -11.65 -14.36 21.31
CA LEU A 359 -11.83 -12.94 21.55
C LEU A 359 -10.52 -12.21 21.23
N VAL A 360 -10.60 -11.19 20.37
CA VAL A 360 -9.44 -10.40 19.92
C VAL A 360 -9.75 -8.92 19.82
N THR A 361 -8.69 -8.12 19.87
CA THR A 361 -8.71 -6.69 19.54
C THR A 361 -7.85 -6.44 18.30
N VAL A 362 -8.44 -5.84 17.29
CA VAL A 362 -7.81 -5.46 16.02
C VAL A 362 -7.52 -3.97 16.07
N SER A 363 -6.23 -3.61 16.06
CA SER A 363 -5.78 -2.23 16.15
C SER A 363 -5.14 -1.77 14.85
N CYS A 364 -5.70 -0.72 14.25
CA CYS A 364 -5.10 0.04 13.15
C CYS A 364 -4.56 1.41 13.62
N ALA A 365 -4.52 1.67 14.94
CA ALA A 365 -4.15 2.97 15.50
C ALA A 365 -2.64 3.19 15.67
N GLU A 366 -1.79 2.20 15.32
CA GLU A 366 -0.36 2.20 15.64
C GLU A 366 0.55 2.56 14.45
N GLY A 367 -0.03 2.94 13.32
CA GLY A 367 0.66 3.37 12.10
C GLY A 367 0.37 2.47 10.90
N GLU A 368 1.35 2.23 10.05
CA GLU A 368 1.18 1.40 8.83
C GLU A 368 0.93 -0.08 9.15
N GLN A 369 1.41 -0.54 10.29
CA GLN A 369 1.22 -1.91 10.75
C GLN A 369 -0.01 -1.99 11.64
N GLY A 370 -0.96 -2.84 11.26
CA GLY A 370 -2.08 -3.23 12.09
C GLY A 370 -1.73 -4.47 12.92
N ASN A 371 -2.24 -4.53 14.12
CA ASN A 371 -1.94 -5.57 15.09
C ASN A 371 -3.22 -6.23 15.61
N VAL A 372 -3.24 -7.56 15.68
CA VAL A 372 -4.29 -8.34 16.34
C VAL A 372 -3.77 -8.82 17.68
N TYR A 373 -4.45 -8.42 18.75
CA TYR A 373 -4.12 -8.78 20.13
C TYR A 373 -5.10 -9.79 20.69
N GLU A 374 -4.62 -10.65 21.57
CA GLU A 374 -5.45 -11.59 22.32
C GLU A 374 -6.33 -10.86 23.34
N GLY A 375 -7.62 -11.19 23.37
CA GLY A 375 -8.60 -10.62 24.29
C GLY A 375 -9.18 -9.30 23.86
N GLU A 376 -10.14 -8.81 24.63
CA GLU A 376 -10.73 -7.48 24.49
C GLU A 376 -9.89 -6.48 25.30
N LEU A 377 -9.23 -5.56 24.59
CA LEU A 377 -8.38 -4.56 25.21
C LEU A 377 -9.14 -3.23 25.37
N ASP A 378 -8.93 -2.60 26.52
CA ASP A 378 -9.46 -1.25 26.74
C ASP A 378 -8.74 -0.23 25.86
N TYR A 379 -9.50 0.55 25.14
CA TYR A 379 -9.01 1.68 24.37
C TYR A 379 -9.85 2.94 24.58
N LYS A 380 -9.29 4.10 24.29
CA LYS A 380 -9.97 5.40 24.35
C LYS A 380 -10.06 6.00 22.96
N LEU A 381 -11.22 6.57 22.68
CA LEU A 381 -11.40 7.52 21.57
C LEU A 381 -11.18 8.93 22.11
N LEU A 382 -10.19 9.62 21.59
CA LEU A 382 -9.90 11.02 21.86
C LEU A 382 -10.38 11.83 20.66
N GLU A 383 -11.40 12.62 20.85
CA GLU A 383 -11.90 13.59 19.87
C GLU A 383 -11.32 14.98 20.20
N THR A 384 -10.70 15.60 19.23
CA THR A 384 -10.12 16.94 19.36
C THR A 384 -10.66 17.82 18.24
N ASP A 385 -11.31 18.92 18.62
CA ASP A 385 -11.69 19.97 17.68
C ASP A 385 -10.42 20.77 17.31
N ILE A 386 -10.07 20.79 16.01
CA ILE A 386 -8.91 21.48 15.45
C ILE A 386 -9.32 22.78 14.73
N GLY A 387 -10.51 23.30 15.01
CA GLY A 387 -10.99 24.57 14.47
C GLY A 387 -10.04 25.76 14.67
N ASP A 388 -10.54 26.96 14.55
CA ASP A 388 -9.73 28.19 14.62
C ASP A 388 -8.87 28.29 15.89
N LEU A 389 -7.58 27.95 15.76
CA LEU A 389 -6.62 28.10 16.84
C LEU A 389 -6.07 29.55 16.84
N PRO A 390 -5.90 30.16 18.02
CA PRO A 390 -5.31 31.50 18.12
C PRO A 390 -3.84 31.47 17.71
N GLU A 391 -3.35 32.57 17.12
CA GLU A 391 -1.91 32.75 16.94
C GLU A 391 -1.19 32.78 18.28
N LEU A 392 -0.17 31.92 18.41
CA LEU A 392 0.63 31.84 19.63
C LEU A 392 1.96 32.59 19.48
N PRO A 393 2.45 33.23 20.56
CA PRO A 393 3.74 33.92 20.53
C PRO A 393 4.96 32.98 20.47
N VAL A 394 4.72 31.67 20.50
CA VAL A 394 5.72 30.60 20.45
C VAL A 394 5.36 29.59 19.38
N ARG A 395 6.36 28.95 18.78
CA ARG A 395 6.15 27.88 17.80
C ARG A 395 5.83 26.57 18.51
N ILE A 396 4.78 25.92 18.08
CA ILE A 396 4.39 24.57 18.54
C ILE A 396 4.83 23.56 17.49
N MET A 397 5.85 22.78 17.81
CA MET A 397 6.43 21.78 16.92
C MET A 397 6.11 20.36 17.40
N MET A 398 5.96 19.45 16.45
CA MET A 398 5.58 18.07 16.74
C MET A 398 6.80 17.18 17.01
N ASN A 399 6.61 16.13 17.78
CA ASN A 399 7.53 15.00 17.85
C ASN A 399 7.03 13.89 16.90
N VAL A 400 7.81 13.60 15.87
CA VAL A 400 7.49 12.54 14.87
C VAL A 400 8.60 11.49 14.92
N GLY A 401 8.31 10.35 15.56
CA GLY A 401 9.27 9.24 15.63
C GLY A 401 9.10 8.27 14.46
N ASN A 402 7.85 7.90 14.16
CA ASN A 402 7.54 6.94 13.09
C ASN A 402 7.20 7.68 11.77
N PRO A 403 8.02 7.52 10.70
CA PRO A 403 7.75 8.14 9.40
C PRO A 403 6.37 7.78 8.81
N ALA A 404 5.91 6.55 9.07
CA ALA A 404 4.61 6.07 8.61
C ALA A 404 3.42 6.90 9.10
N ARG A 405 3.58 7.61 10.21
CA ARG A 405 2.53 8.49 10.77
C ARG A 405 2.65 9.94 10.33
N ALA A 406 3.70 10.29 9.58
CA ALA A 406 3.91 11.68 9.19
C ALA A 406 2.71 12.26 8.44
N MET A 407 2.17 11.51 7.46
CA MET A 407 1.05 11.95 6.64
C MET A 407 -0.22 12.18 7.49
N SER A 408 -0.50 11.31 8.46
CA SER A 408 -1.65 11.48 9.37
C SER A 408 -1.52 12.72 10.29
N PHE A 409 -0.30 13.22 10.47
CA PHE A 409 -0.03 14.41 11.29
C PHE A 409 -0.01 15.71 10.48
N ALA A 410 0.01 15.62 9.15
CA ALA A 410 0.08 16.80 8.26
C ALA A 410 -1.09 17.76 8.48
N GLY A 411 -2.30 17.23 8.75
CA GLY A 411 -3.50 18.02 8.99
C GLY A 411 -3.59 18.65 10.39
N ILE A 412 -2.71 18.28 11.33
CA ILE A 412 -2.70 18.85 12.67
C ILE A 412 -1.99 20.22 12.62
N PRO A 413 -2.59 21.30 13.17
CA PRO A 413 -1.93 22.60 13.26
C PRO A 413 -0.57 22.49 13.97
N ASN A 414 0.50 22.93 13.31
CA ASN A 414 1.86 22.84 13.82
C ASN A 414 2.79 23.82 13.10
N ASP A 415 3.99 24.07 13.69
CA ASP A 415 5.08 24.87 13.11
C ASP A 415 6.24 24.01 12.61
N GLY A 416 6.02 22.71 12.38
CA GLY A 416 7.02 21.75 11.91
C GLY A 416 7.31 20.64 12.92
N VAL A 417 8.40 19.92 12.69
CA VAL A 417 8.84 18.80 13.52
C VAL A 417 10.04 19.23 14.37
N GLY A 418 9.81 19.35 15.68
CA GLY A 418 10.84 19.72 16.65
C GLY A 418 11.79 18.56 17.01
N LEU A 419 11.32 17.31 16.82
CA LEU A 419 12.15 16.13 17.02
C LEU A 419 11.68 14.95 16.14
N ALA A 420 12.48 14.60 15.14
CA ALA A 420 12.45 13.33 14.44
C ALA A 420 13.62 12.46 14.92
N ARG A 421 13.33 11.20 15.29
CA ARG A 421 14.29 10.28 15.88
C ARG A 421 14.69 9.20 14.91
N LEU A 422 15.97 9.12 14.54
CA LEU A 422 16.49 8.07 13.66
C LEU A 422 16.34 6.67 14.25
N GLU A 423 16.35 6.53 15.58
CA GLU A 423 16.21 5.27 16.28
C GLU A 423 14.93 4.51 15.88
N PHE A 424 13.83 5.21 15.62
CA PHE A 424 12.59 4.57 15.15
C PHE A 424 12.75 3.98 13.74
N ILE A 425 13.47 4.67 12.86
CA ILE A 425 13.77 4.16 11.51
C ILE A 425 14.70 2.95 11.63
N ILE A 426 15.76 3.05 12.43
CA ILE A 426 16.74 1.98 12.59
C ILE A 426 16.09 0.73 13.20
N ASN A 427 15.29 0.88 14.26
CA ASN A 427 14.63 -0.25 14.90
C ASN A 427 13.56 -0.90 14.00
N ASN A 428 12.69 -0.09 13.36
CA ASN A 428 11.48 -0.61 12.75
C ASN A 428 11.64 -0.91 11.25
N LYS A 429 12.56 -0.23 10.56
CA LYS A 429 12.73 -0.40 9.10
C LYS A 429 14.06 -1.06 8.73
N ILE A 430 15.04 -1.08 9.61
CA ILE A 430 16.36 -1.70 9.39
C ILE A 430 16.52 -2.95 10.24
N GLY A 431 16.41 -2.84 11.56
CA GLY A 431 16.50 -3.96 12.51
C GLY A 431 17.87 -4.61 12.64
N ILE A 432 18.91 -4.07 11.96
CA ILE A 432 20.27 -4.63 11.88
C ILE A 432 21.26 -3.59 12.41
N HIS A 433 22.24 -4.06 13.19
CA HIS A 433 23.32 -3.20 13.67
C HIS A 433 24.15 -2.67 12.49
N PRO A 434 24.45 -1.35 12.40
CA PRO A 434 25.15 -0.78 11.24
C PRO A 434 26.53 -1.40 11.02
N LYS A 435 27.26 -1.79 12.08
CA LYS A 435 28.55 -2.46 11.95
C LYS A 435 28.44 -3.86 11.35
N ALA A 436 27.33 -4.59 11.62
CA ALA A 436 27.08 -5.89 11.00
C ALA A 436 26.86 -5.77 9.48
N LEU A 437 26.27 -4.66 9.03
CA LEU A 437 26.12 -4.38 7.60
C LEU A 437 27.45 -4.01 6.93
N LEU A 438 28.28 -3.22 7.61
CA LEU A 438 29.63 -2.86 7.13
C LEU A 438 30.58 -4.05 7.08
N ALA A 439 30.51 -4.92 8.08
CA ALA A 439 31.36 -6.09 8.22
C ALA A 439 30.69 -7.39 7.69
N PHE A 440 29.75 -7.28 6.76
CA PHE A 440 28.91 -8.38 6.28
C PHE A 440 29.72 -9.62 5.89
N ASP A 441 30.85 -9.44 5.18
CA ASP A 441 31.69 -10.55 4.73
C ASP A 441 32.40 -11.30 5.88
N LEU A 442 32.47 -10.69 7.05
CA LEU A 442 33.12 -11.27 8.25
C LEU A 442 32.13 -11.96 9.20
N LEU A 443 30.83 -11.87 8.94
CA LEU A 443 29.80 -12.51 9.75
C LEU A 443 29.84 -14.04 9.57
N ASP A 444 29.35 -14.79 10.55
CA ASP A 444 29.09 -16.21 10.40
C ASP A 444 27.95 -16.49 9.41
N ASN A 445 27.81 -17.73 8.99
CA ASN A 445 26.86 -18.12 7.94
C ASN A 445 25.41 -17.87 8.36
N GLU A 446 25.04 -18.15 9.62
CA GLU A 446 23.67 -17.98 10.10
C GLU A 446 23.26 -16.51 10.09
N LEU A 447 24.13 -15.64 10.59
CA LEU A 447 23.88 -14.20 10.60
C LEU A 447 23.89 -13.60 9.19
N LYS A 448 24.78 -14.08 8.30
CA LYS A 448 24.77 -13.71 6.87
C LYS A 448 23.44 -14.03 6.20
N GLU A 449 22.88 -15.21 6.44
CA GLU A 449 21.58 -15.60 5.86
C GLU A 449 20.46 -14.67 6.34
N LYS A 450 20.41 -14.38 7.64
CA LYS A 450 19.42 -13.46 8.22
C LYS A 450 19.55 -12.04 7.65
N VAL A 451 20.77 -11.52 7.56
CA VAL A 451 21.03 -10.19 6.97
C VAL A 451 20.69 -10.18 5.50
N SER A 452 21.09 -11.20 4.73
CA SER A 452 20.80 -11.31 3.30
C SER A 452 19.29 -11.35 3.03
N ALA A 453 18.51 -12.04 3.86
CA ALA A 453 17.07 -12.12 3.72
C ALA A 453 16.39 -10.74 3.83
N LEU A 454 16.92 -9.85 4.68
CA LEU A 454 16.38 -8.50 4.86
C LEU A 454 16.88 -7.49 3.81
N THR A 455 18.09 -7.72 3.25
CA THR A 455 18.76 -6.75 2.37
C THR A 455 18.71 -7.13 0.88
N TYR A 456 18.13 -8.27 0.54
CA TYR A 456 18.19 -8.87 -0.81
C TYR A 456 17.72 -7.95 -1.94
N ALA A 457 16.70 -7.10 -1.68
CA ALA A 457 16.15 -6.18 -2.67
C ALA A 457 17.08 -4.99 -3.00
N TYR A 458 18.20 -4.85 -2.30
CA TYR A 458 19.12 -3.72 -2.41
C TYR A 458 20.48 -4.16 -2.95
N PRO A 459 21.25 -3.26 -3.60
CA PRO A 459 22.55 -3.59 -4.19
C PRO A 459 23.59 -4.10 -3.19
N SER A 460 23.52 -3.66 -1.94
CA SER A 460 24.39 -4.11 -0.86
C SER A 460 23.71 -3.90 0.52
N PRO A 461 24.18 -4.59 1.58
CA PRO A 461 23.70 -4.36 2.94
C PRO A 461 23.87 -2.92 3.42
N THR A 462 24.95 -2.25 3.05
CA THR A 462 25.19 -0.84 3.40
C THR A 462 24.26 0.10 2.64
N GLU A 463 23.97 -0.19 1.36
CA GLU A 463 23.01 0.59 0.57
C GLU A 463 21.59 0.43 1.12
N PHE A 464 21.20 -0.76 1.60
CA PHE A 464 19.94 -0.95 2.32
C PHE A 464 19.81 -0.01 3.51
N TYR A 465 20.84 0.07 4.39
CA TYR A 465 20.84 0.96 5.54
C TYR A 465 20.67 2.42 5.12
N ARG A 466 21.51 2.86 4.18
CA ARG A 466 21.49 4.23 3.67
C ARG A 466 20.12 4.60 3.08
N GLN A 467 19.57 3.71 2.27
CA GLN A 467 18.28 3.92 1.61
C GLN A 467 17.13 4.00 2.61
N LYS A 468 17.11 3.14 3.64
CA LYS A 468 16.07 3.19 4.68
C LYS A 468 16.12 4.45 5.52
N ILE A 469 17.30 4.98 5.80
CA ILE A 469 17.45 6.29 6.48
C ILE A 469 16.94 7.41 5.55
N ILE A 470 17.32 7.41 4.27
CA ILE A 470 16.84 8.39 3.29
C ILE A 470 15.31 8.37 3.22
N GLU A 471 14.70 7.19 3.03
CA GLU A 471 13.25 7.02 2.95
C GLU A 471 12.53 7.53 4.20
N GLY A 472 13.00 7.17 5.38
CA GLY A 472 12.38 7.62 6.63
C GLY A 472 12.43 9.13 6.83
N ILE A 473 13.59 9.76 6.57
CA ILE A 473 13.77 11.20 6.73
C ILE A 473 13.02 11.97 5.63
N SER A 474 13.14 11.54 4.36
CA SER A 474 12.49 12.22 3.24
C SER A 474 10.97 12.14 3.32
N THR A 475 10.41 11.06 3.85
CA THR A 475 8.96 10.96 4.12
C THR A 475 8.53 12.06 5.08
N ILE A 476 9.18 12.17 6.26
CA ILE A 476 8.83 13.22 7.24
C ILE A 476 9.06 14.61 6.63
N ALA A 477 10.20 14.82 6.01
CA ALA A 477 10.58 16.13 5.48
C ALA A 477 9.66 16.59 4.35
N SER A 478 9.26 15.70 3.43
CA SER A 478 8.35 16.04 2.33
C SER A 478 6.94 16.39 2.81
N VAL A 479 6.47 15.71 3.86
CA VAL A 479 5.13 15.93 4.43
C VAL A 479 5.05 17.30 5.11
N PHE A 480 6.09 17.71 5.83
CA PHE A 480 6.11 18.97 6.57
C PHE A 480 6.72 20.15 5.80
N ASP A 481 7.25 19.94 4.58
CA ASP A 481 7.81 21.02 3.79
C ASP A 481 6.79 22.13 3.48
N PRO A 482 7.13 23.45 3.64
CA PRO A 482 8.45 24.01 3.93
C PRO A 482 8.79 24.17 5.43
N LYS A 483 7.94 23.66 6.35
CA LYS A 483 8.16 23.78 7.78
C LYS A 483 9.41 23.01 8.21
N PRO A 484 10.18 23.50 9.22
CA PRO A 484 11.41 22.85 9.65
C PRO A 484 11.16 21.45 10.22
N VAL A 485 12.08 20.53 9.93
CA VAL A 485 12.12 19.16 10.47
C VAL A 485 13.49 18.95 11.11
N ILE A 486 13.52 18.90 12.45
CA ILE A 486 14.76 18.71 13.20
C ILE A 486 14.97 17.20 13.40
N VAL A 487 15.96 16.66 12.69
CA VAL A 487 16.34 15.24 12.74
C VAL A 487 17.48 15.07 13.72
N ARG A 488 17.24 14.35 14.80
CA ARG A 488 18.30 13.97 15.75
C ARG A 488 19.06 12.76 15.22
N CYS A 489 20.37 12.87 15.07
CA CYS A 489 21.25 11.76 14.78
C CYS A 489 21.06 10.63 15.82
N SER A 490 21.37 9.39 15.46
CA SER A 490 21.07 8.21 16.29
C SER A 490 21.69 8.31 17.69
N ASP A 491 20.87 8.12 18.72
CA ASP A 491 21.25 8.25 20.13
C ASP A 491 20.91 6.99 20.94
N PHE A 492 21.21 5.83 20.36
CA PHE A 492 21.07 4.57 21.05
C PHE A 492 22.07 4.42 22.19
N LYS A 493 21.63 3.80 23.27
CA LYS A 493 22.49 3.23 24.27
C LYS A 493 23.09 1.92 23.77
N SER A 494 24.20 1.48 24.35
CA SER A 494 24.87 0.25 23.96
C SER A 494 23.97 -0.98 24.07
N ASN A 495 23.14 -1.09 25.10
CA ASN A 495 22.17 -2.17 25.23
C ASN A 495 21.04 -2.13 24.17
N GLU A 496 20.67 -0.96 23.69
CA GLU A 496 19.68 -0.82 22.59
C GLU A 496 20.29 -1.22 21.25
N TYR A 497 21.53 -0.83 20.97
CA TYR A 497 22.26 -1.29 19.79
C TYR A 497 22.53 -2.81 19.83
N ALA A 498 22.84 -3.36 21.01
CA ALA A 498 23.06 -4.80 21.18
C ALA A 498 21.84 -5.64 20.81
N ASN A 499 20.62 -5.11 20.98
CA ASN A 499 19.38 -5.79 20.62
C ASN A 499 19.11 -5.84 19.11
N LEU A 500 19.81 -5.06 18.30
CA LEU A 500 19.71 -5.15 16.84
C LEU A 500 20.41 -6.41 16.32
N LEU A 501 19.96 -6.94 15.21
CA LEU A 501 20.54 -8.15 14.60
C LEU A 501 22.06 -7.96 14.41
N GLY A 502 22.86 -8.83 15.01
CA GLY A 502 24.32 -8.77 15.03
C GLY A 502 24.92 -7.76 16.00
N GLY A 503 24.11 -7.05 16.80
CA GLY A 503 24.59 -6.00 17.72
C GLY A 503 25.46 -6.52 18.87
N GLU A 504 25.14 -7.70 19.42
CA GLU A 504 25.91 -8.31 20.50
C GLU A 504 27.40 -8.52 20.15
N LEU A 505 27.74 -8.61 18.88
CA LEU A 505 29.13 -8.78 18.43
C LEU A 505 29.98 -7.51 18.58
N TYR A 506 29.35 -6.34 18.64
CA TYR A 506 30.04 -5.03 18.52
C TYR A 506 29.84 -4.11 19.71
N GLU A 507 28.84 -4.36 20.54
CA GLU A 507 28.48 -3.48 21.64
C GLU A 507 29.12 -3.92 22.97
N PRO A 508 29.73 -2.98 23.75
CA PRO A 508 30.24 -3.29 25.06
C PRO A 508 29.09 -3.51 26.07
N HIS A 509 29.31 -4.39 27.03
CA HIS A 509 28.46 -4.45 28.20
C HIS A 509 28.81 -3.27 29.13
N GLU A 510 27.82 -2.42 29.39
CA GLU A 510 27.97 -1.24 30.27
C GLU A 510 27.06 -1.39 31.49
N GLU A 511 27.58 -1.12 32.68
CA GLU A 511 26.79 -1.15 33.93
C GLU A 511 25.69 -0.09 33.94
N ASN A 512 25.95 1.09 33.37
CA ASN A 512 24.99 2.17 33.22
C ASN A 512 25.02 2.74 31.80
N PRO A 513 24.29 2.18 30.85
CA PRO A 513 24.25 2.64 29.48
C PRO A 513 23.74 4.09 29.31
N MET A 514 23.06 4.65 30.32
CA MET A 514 22.54 6.03 30.26
C MET A 514 23.64 7.06 30.18
N ILE A 515 24.76 6.81 30.82
CA ILE A 515 25.95 7.69 30.85
C ILE A 515 27.16 7.09 30.10
N GLY A 516 26.93 6.00 29.38
CA GLY A 516 27.94 5.27 28.62
C GLY A 516 28.24 5.87 27.25
N LEU A 517 28.70 5.00 26.34
CA LEU A 517 29.06 5.36 24.96
C LEU A 517 27.81 5.65 24.12
N ARG A 518 27.41 6.90 24.01
CA ARG A 518 26.24 7.35 23.22
C ARG A 518 26.41 8.77 22.69
N GLY A 519 25.60 9.12 21.69
CA GLY A 519 25.59 10.45 21.07
C GLY A 519 26.93 10.80 20.44
N THR A 520 27.37 12.05 20.55
CA THR A 520 28.56 12.59 19.87
C THR A 520 29.82 11.81 20.18
N SER A 521 30.04 11.39 21.45
CA SER A 521 31.21 10.59 21.80
C SER A 521 31.26 9.24 21.07
N ARG A 522 30.12 8.64 20.76
CA ARG A 522 30.05 7.41 19.95
C ARG A 522 30.45 7.69 18.51
N TYR A 523 30.01 8.80 17.92
CA TYR A 523 30.34 9.14 16.53
C TYR A 523 31.82 9.34 16.31
N LEU A 524 32.51 9.85 17.32
CA LEU A 524 33.96 10.08 17.30
C LEU A 524 34.78 8.84 17.64
N ALA A 525 34.17 7.80 18.20
CA ALA A 525 34.84 6.55 18.52
C ALA A 525 35.24 5.81 17.24
N GLU A 526 36.52 5.42 17.13
CA GLU A 526 37.09 4.76 15.95
C GLU A 526 36.25 3.56 15.46
N GLN A 527 35.71 2.79 16.38
CA GLN A 527 34.88 1.64 16.07
C GLN A 527 33.53 1.99 15.46
N PHE A 528 33.05 3.25 15.55
CA PHE A 528 31.71 3.66 15.09
C PHE A 528 31.71 4.72 13.98
N GLN A 529 32.86 5.33 13.67
CA GLN A 529 32.98 6.42 12.68
C GLN A 529 32.37 6.03 11.32
N ASP A 530 32.65 4.82 10.82
CA ASP A 530 32.11 4.33 9.53
C ASP A 530 30.60 4.16 9.57
N CYS A 531 30.03 3.74 10.72
CA CYS A 531 28.58 3.63 10.92
C CYS A 531 27.91 5.01 10.86
N PHE A 532 28.51 5.98 11.54
CA PHE A 532 28.01 7.37 11.53
C PHE A 532 28.18 8.03 10.16
N ALA A 533 29.24 7.68 9.42
CA ALA A 533 29.43 8.16 8.05
C ALA A 533 28.28 7.76 7.11
N MET A 534 27.72 6.54 7.24
CA MET A 534 26.55 6.13 6.46
C MET A 534 25.32 6.98 6.78
N GLU A 535 25.12 7.33 8.05
CA GLU A 535 24.04 8.20 8.52
C GLU A 535 24.18 9.61 7.95
N CYS A 536 25.39 10.18 8.03
CA CYS A 536 25.71 11.49 7.45
C CYS A 536 25.52 11.53 5.93
N GLN A 537 25.92 10.47 5.21
CA GLN A 537 25.70 10.35 3.77
C GLN A 537 24.22 10.35 3.40
N ALA A 538 23.39 9.65 4.18
CA ALA A 538 21.94 9.65 3.98
C ALA A 538 21.33 11.03 4.22
N LEU A 539 21.69 11.71 5.32
CA LEU A 539 21.26 13.07 5.63
C LEU A 539 21.68 14.08 4.56
N LYS A 540 22.93 13.97 4.10
CA LYS A 540 23.46 14.79 3.01
C LYS A 540 22.66 14.59 1.72
N TYR A 541 22.37 13.35 1.33
CA TYR A 541 21.57 13.04 0.15
C TYR A 541 20.18 13.67 0.21
N VAL A 542 19.49 13.56 1.35
CA VAL A 542 18.15 14.15 1.54
C VAL A 542 18.19 15.67 1.37
N ARG A 543 19.21 16.34 1.92
CA ARG A 543 19.33 17.81 1.83
C ARG A 543 19.80 18.28 0.45
N ASP A 544 20.86 17.68 -0.07
CA ASP A 544 21.57 18.22 -1.25
C ASP A 544 20.97 17.68 -2.55
N GLU A 545 20.73 16.36 -2.64
CA GLU A 545 20.24 15.73 -3.88
C GLU A 545 18.72 15.82 -3.99
N MET A 546 17.99 15.47 -2.91
CA MET A 546 16.54 15.60 -2.92
C MET A 546 16.07 17.05 -2.75
N GLY A 547 16.93 17.94 -2.23
CA GLY A 547 16.62 19.36 -2.06
C GLY A 547 15.70 19.66 -0.88
N LEU A 548 15.55 18.75 0.08
CA LEU A 548 14.74 18.94 1.30
C LEU A 548 15.53 19.76 2.34
N THR A 549 15.71 21.04 2.06
CA THR A 549 16.50 21.97 2.89
C THR A 549 15.84 22.30 4.23
N ASN A 550 14.58 21.97 4.40
CA ASN A 550 13.85 22.09 5.67
C ASN A 550 14.31 21.07 6.74
N VAL A 551 15.16 20.10 6.39
CA VAL A 551 15.81 19.18 7.34
C VAL A 551 16.93 19.89 8.07
N TRP A 552 16.84 19.94 9.40
CA TRP A 552 17.87 20.44 10.31
C TRP A 552 18.43 19.25 11.09
N ILE A 553 19.73 19.27 11.37
CA ILE A 553 20.40 18.15 12.02
C ILE A 553 20.69 18.51 13.48
N MET A 554 20.30 17.64 14.41
CA MET A 554 20.59 17.76 15.84
C MET A 554 21.63 16.72 16.25
N ALA A 555 22.75 17.18 16.78
CA ALA A 555 23.75 16.32 17.42
C ALA A 555 23.38 16.12 18.90
N PRO A 556 23.11 14.87 19.35
CA PRO A 556 22.78 14.60 20.75
C PRO A 556 23.99 14.48 21.64
N PHE A 557 23.83 14.80 22.93
CA PHE A 557 24.82 14.61 23.98
C PHE A 557 26.20 15.18 23.66
N VAL A 558 26.28 16.40 23.16
CA VAL A 558 27.52 17.14 23.04
C VAL A 558 27.99 17.54 24.44
N ARG A 559 29.17 17.09 24.86
CA ARG A 559 29.70 17.28 26.22
C ARG A 559 30.82 18.32 26.28
N THR A 560 31.60 18.44 25.21
CA THR A 560 32.76 19.31 25.13
C THR A 560 32.79 20.12 23.84
N LEU A 561 33.59 21.18 23.78
CA LEU A 561 33.79 21.97 22.57
C LEU A 561 34.55 21.19 21.49
N GLN A 562 35.34 20.19 21.87
CA GLN A 562 36.07 19.34 20.92
C GLN A 562 35.14 18.33 20.22
N GLU A 563 34.08 17.88 20.87
CA GLU A 563 33.04 17.08 20.25
C GLU A 563 32.22 17.89 19.23
#